data_bb2376781441fa7bf942c4bb60f76487
#
_entry.id   bb2376781441fa7bf942c4bb60f76487
#
_cell.length_a   1.000
_cell.length_b   1.000
_cell.length_c   1.000
_cell.angle_alpha   90.00
_cell.angle_beta   90.00
_cell.angle_gamma   90.00
#
_symmetry.space_group_name_H-M   'P 1'
#
loop_
_entity.id
_entity.type
_entity.pdbx_description
1 polymer ?
#
loop_
_entity_poly.entity_id
_entity_poly.type
_entity_poly.pdbx_seq_one_letter_code
_entity_poly.pdbx_strand_id
1 'polypeptide(L)'
;FTRAYTQAPICTPSRSCFLTGRYPRTTKAFYNGNDNYSKDEKLVTKLLADSGYVCGLSGKLHLTSAQGRMEKRTDDGYSYIQWSEHPNDDWPGGENDYQNWLKEKGLRWEEIYGGKYTSMATWPPKPNPNFTGKTVGVPAEYHQTTWCVEKAIEFIEQNRGSGKPWLISLNPYDPHPPLDPPQEYKDRLKIEDMPLPLWKEGELDTKPPHQQNDSFQGGQDGQAEPYPTL
;
A
#
# COMPACT_ATOMS: atom_id res chain seq x y z
N PHE A 1 12.54 3.86 -16.92
CA PHE A 1 13.23 2.56 -17.02
C PHE A 1 12.49 1.68 -18.02
N THR A 2 13.21 1.12 -18.97
CA THR A 2 12.64 0.22 -20.00
C THR A 2 12.70 -1.26 -19.60
N ARG A 3 13.45 -1.59 -18.53
CA ARG A 3 13.62 -2.93 -18.00
C ARG A 3 13.75 -2.86 -16.48
N ALA A 4 12.62 -2.95 -15.79
CA ALA A 4 12.55 -3.01 -14.34
C ALA A 4 11.73 -4.24 -13.95
N TYR A 5 12.30 -5.10 -13.13
CA TYR A 5 11.71 -6.38 -12.75
C TYR A 5 11.67 -6.50 -11.23
N THR A 6 10.58 -7.04 -10.71
CA THR A 6 10.49 -7.44 -9.30
C THR A 6 10.68 -8.94 -9.16
N GLN A 7 11.31 -9.38 -8.08
CA GLN A 7 11.55 -10.79 -7.79
C GLN A 7 10.28 -11.52 -7.30
N ALA A 8 9.34 -10.76 -6.77
CA ALA A 8 8.04 -11.27 -6.34
C ALA A 8 7.01 -10.14 -6.47
N PRO A 9 6.01 -10.26 -7.35
CA PRO A 9 5.05 -9.19 -7.64
C PRO A 9 3.94 -9.10 -6.58
N ILE A 10 4.31 -9.09 -5.30
CA ILE A 10 3.41 -8.97 -4.16
C ILE A 10 4.09 -8.10 -3.08
N CYS A 11 3.31 -7.36 -2.28
CA CYS A 11 3.79 -6.24 -1.46
C CYS A 11 4.98 -6.57 -0.54
N THR A 12 4.81 -7.37 0.50
CA THR A 12 5.86 -7.65 1.49
C THR A 12 7.11 -8.28 0.87
N PRO A 13 7.03 -9.33 0.04
CA PRO A 13 8.19 -9.88 -0.64
C PRO A 13 8.92 -8.88 -1.54
N SER A 14 8.18 -8.10 -2.34
CA SER A 14 8.77 -7.08 -3.23
C SER A 14 9.50 -5.99 -2.43
N ARG A 15 8.88 -5.45 -1.38
CA ARG A 15 9.44 -4.41 -0.53
C ARG A 15 10.68 -4.89 0.22
N SER A 16 10.62 -6.12 0.74
CA SER A 16 11.75 -6.79 1.36
C SER A 16 12.95 -6.90 0.40
N CYS A 17 12.71 -7.37 -0.83
CA CYS A 17 13.76 -7.47 -1.85
C CYS A 17 14.33 -6.09 -2.23
N PHE A 18 13.46 -5.10 -2.41
CA PHE A 18 13.87 -3.74 -2.78
C PHE A 18 14.75 -3.10 -1.69
N LEU A 19 14.34 -3.22 -0.42
CA LEU A 19 15.03 -2.58 0.70
C LEU A 19 16.30 -3.31 1.15
N THR A 20 16.47 -4.58 0.77
CA THR A 20 17.67 -5.37 1.15
C THR A 20 18.60 -5.67 -0.02
N GLY A 21 18.12 -5.56 -1.26
CA GLY A 21 18.84 -6.09 -2.43
C GLY A 21 18.96 -7.62 -2.44
N ARG A 22 18.11 -8.33 -1.68
CA ARG A 22 18.12 -9.79 -1.54
C ARG A 22 16.87 -10.43 -2.12
N TYR A 23 16.97 -11.72 -2.47
CA TYR A 23 15.82 -12.50 -2.93
C TYR A 23 14.89 -12.90 -1.77
N PRO A 24 13.58 -13.16 -2.02
CA PRO A 24 12.62 -13.52 -0.98
C PRO A 24 13.04 -14.73 -0.14
N ARG A 25 13.75 -15.68 -0.75
CA ARG A 25 14.28 -16.86 -0.03
C ARG A 25 15.27 -16.47 1.07
N THR A 26 16.10 -15.45 0.82
CA THR A 26 17.08 -14.95 1.79
C THR A 26 16.41 -14.17 2.90
N THR A 27 15.52 -13.24 2.54
CA THR A 27 14.79 -12.42 3.50
C THR A 27 13.72 -13.18 4.26
N LYS A 28 13.34 -14.39 3.81
CA LYS A 28 12.24 -15.21 4.33
C LYS A 28 10.86 -14.55 4.22
N ALA A 29 10.74 -13.49 3.45
CA ALA A 29 9.49 -12.80 3.17
C ALA A 29 8.83 -13.42 1.93
N PHE A 30 8.02 -14.47 2.11
CA PHE A 30 7.45 -15.24 1.01
C PHE A 30 6.04 -14.81 0.60
N TYR A 31 5.30 -14.16 1.49
CA TYR A 31 3.90 -13.75 1.28
C TYR A 31 3.57 -12.51 2.11
N ASN A 32 2.45 -11.88 1.80
CA ASN A 32 1.97 -10.73 2.56
C ASN A 32 1.60 -11.13 3.99
N GLY A 33 1.90 -10.27 4.94
CA GLY A 33 1.63 -10.53 6.34
C GLY A 33 2.59 -11.54 6.97
N ASN A 34 3.75 -11.75 6.37
CA ASN A 34 4.77 -12.65 6.88
C ASN A 34 5.54 -11.99 8.04
N ASP A 35 5.37 -12.52 9.26
CA ASP A 35 6.13 -12.09 10.44
C ASP A 35 7.56 -12.65 10.50
N ASN A 36 7.96 -13.44 9.51
CA ASN A 36 9.24 -14.16 9.50
C ASN A 36 10.37 -13.40 8.76
N TYR A 37 10.28 -12.07 8.68
CA TYR A 37 11.38 -11.28 8.13
C TYR A 37 12.69 -11.61 8.87
N SER A 38 13.74 -11.93 8.13
CA SER A 38 15.03 -12.24 8.72
C SER A 38 15.65 -11.02 9.37
N LYS A 39 15.85 -11.04 10.67
CA LYS A 39 16.50 -9.97 11.44
C LYS A 39 17.98 -9.77 11.07
N ASP A 40 18.57 -10.76 10.41
CA ASP A 40 19.99 -10.73 9.98
C ASP A 40 20.15 -9.93 8.68
N GLU A 41 19.05 -9.67 7.94
CA GLU A 41 19.07 -8.91 6.69
C GLU A 41 18.88 -7.42 6.98
N LYS A 42 19.94 -6.64 6.78
CA LYS A 42 19.92 -5.20 6.97
C LYS A 42 19.25 -4.49 5.79
N LEU A 43 18.39 -3.56 6.11
CA LEU A 43 17.81 -2.65 5.12
C LEU A 43 18.83 -1.63 4.64
N VAL A 44 18.75 -1.21 3.39
CA VAL A 44 19.58 -0.14 2.84
C VAL A 44 19.46 1.15 3.65
N THR A 45 18.29 1.45 4.17
CA THR A 45 18.03 2.60 5.04
C THR A 45 18.77 2.50 6.37
N LYS A 46 18.89 1.29 6.94
CA LYS A 46 19.73 1.07 8.11
C LYS A 46 21.22 1.25 7.82
N LEU A 47 21.70 0.74 6.68
CA LEU A 47 23.11 0.92 6.28
C LEU A 47 23.45 2.40 6.05
N LEU A 48 22.51 3.16 5.46
CA LEU A 48 22.67 4.60 5.27
C LEU A 48 22.65 5.34 6.61
N ALA A 49 21.73 5.01 7.51
CA ALA A 49 21.67 5.62 8.85
C ALA A 49 22.96 5.36 9.65
N ASP A 50 23.50 4.13 9.61
CA ASP A 50 24.77 3.79 10.24
C ASP A 50 25.96 4.55 9.60
N SER A 51 25.82 5.01 8.36
CA SER A 51 26.79 5.83 7.64
C SER A 51 26.59 7.34 7.84
N GLY A 52 25.67 7.75 8.73
CA GLY A 52 25.46 9.14 9.10
C GLY A 52 24.33 9.85 8.33
N TYR A 53 23.55 9.15 7.51
CA TYR A 53 22.37 9.70 6.87
C TYR A 53 21.22 9.89 7.87
N VAL A 54 20.43 10.92 7.66
CA VAL A 54 19.11 11.06 8.31
C VAL A 54 18.10 10.40 7.38
N CYS A 55 17.46 9.32 7.82
CA CYS A 55 16.49 8.58 7.01
C CYS A 55 15.08 8.83 7.49
N GLY A 56 14.17 9.14 6.57
CA GLY A 56 12.75 9.35 6.79
C GLY A 56 11.86 8.41 5.98
N LEU A 57 10.67 8.12 6.52
CA LEU A 57 9.58 7.40 5.86
C LEU A 57 8.30 8.21 5.94
N SER A 58 7.62 8.34 4.81
CA SER A 58 6.25 8.83 4.74
C SER A 58 5.38 7.84 3.97
N GLY A 59 4.41 7.23 4.63
CA GLY A 59 3.48 6.25 4.07
C GLY A 59 3.77 4.81 4.48
N LYS A 60 3.65 3.89 3.54
CA LYS A 60 3.63 2.44 3.77
C LYS A 60 5.03 1.81 3.80
N LEU A 61 5.34 1.07 4.86
CA LEU A 61 6.55 0.24 4.94
C LEU A 61 6.28 -1.21 4.51
N HIS A 62 5.40 -1.90 5.20
CA HIS A 62 4.87 -3.24 4.88
C HIS A 62 5.94 -4.33 4.71
N LEU A 63 6.88 -4.39 5.65
CA LEU A 63 7.90 -5.45 5.73
C LEU A 63 7.46 -6.63 6.59
N THR A 64 6.58 -6.39 7.57
CA THR A 64 6.02 -7.41 8.44
C THR A 64 4.50 -7.44 8.34
N SER A 65 3.86 -8.32 9.12
CA SER A 65 2.41 -8.44 9.07
C SER A 65 1.72 -7.15 9.48
N ALA A 66 0.90 -6.64 8.57
CA ALA A 66 -0.01 -5.54 8.80
C ALA A 66 -1.48 -5.99 8.88
N GLN A 67 -1.76 -7.29 8.93
CA GLN A 67 -3.13 -7.83 8.98
C GLN A 67 -3.81 -7.46 10.30
N GLY A 68 -4.56 -6.36 10.29
CA GLY A 68 -5.28 -5.85 11.46
C GLY A 68 -4.38 -5.45 12.63
N ARG A 69 -3.12 -5.13 12.39
CA ARG A 69 -2.15 -4.72 13.41
C ARG A 69 -1.22 -3.65 12.86
N MET A 70 -0.77 -2.76 13.73
CA MET A 70 0.36 -1.90 13.40
C MET A 70 1.57 -2.74 13.03
N GLU A 71 2.25 -2.38 11.97
CA GLU A 71 3.45 -3.05 11.53
C GLU A 71 4.52 -3.01 12.62
N LYS A 72 5.00 -4.19 13.01
CA LYS A 72 6.12 -4.27 13.94
C LYS A 72 7.39 -3.78 13.26
N ARG A 73 7.92 -2.67 13.72
CA ARG A 73 9.19 -2.15 13.20
C ARG A 73 10.35 -3.11 13.48
N THR A 74 11.19 -3.25 12.46
CA THR A 74 12.54 -3.82 12.59
C THR A 74 13.53 -2.69 12.89
N ASP A 75 14.83 -2.98 12.98
CA ASP A 75 15.89 -1.96 12.96
C ASP A 75 16.07 -1.45 11.53
N ASP A 76 15.17 -0.58 11.11
CA ASP A 76 15.01 -0.11 9.73
C ASP A 76 15.86 1.13 9.41
N GLY A 77 16.42 1.79 10.42
CA GLY A 77 17.24 3.00 10.27
C GLY A 77 16.47 4.30 10.09
N TYR A 78 15.14 4.28 10.07
CA TYR A 78 14.35 5.50 9.96
C TYR A 78 14.27 6.24 11.30
N SER A 79 14.71 7.50 11.32
CA SER A 79 14.60 8.41 12.47
C SER A 79 13.38 9.32 12.42
N TYR A 80 12.80 9.53 11.23
CA TYR A 80 11.55 10.23 11.01
C TYR A 80 10.56 9.23 10.37
N ILE A 81 9.39 9.07 10.97
CA ILE A 81 8.36 8.17 10.47
C ILE A 81 7.01 8.84 10.56
N GLN A 82 6.33 8.87 9.43
CA GLN A 82 4.93 9.18 9.28
C GLN A 82 4.28 7.97 8.61
N TRP A 83 3.79 7.05 9.43
CA TRP A 83 3.34 5.75 8.97
C TRP A 83 1.87 5.73 8.61
N SER A 84 1.56 5.13 7.47
CA SER A 84 0.21 4.79 7.06
C SER A 84 0.24 3.52 6.23
N GLU A 85 -0.71 2.62 6.47
CA GLU A 85 -0.91 1.44 5.62
C GLU A 85 -2.03 1.75 4.62
N HIS A 86 -3.21 1.18 4.79
CA HIS A 86 -4.40 1.58 4.04
C HIS A 86 -5.12 2.71 4.79
N PRO A 87 -5.72 3.66 4.08
CA PRO A 87 -6.31 4.83 4.73
C PRO A 87 -7.57 4.51 5.55
N ASN A 88 -8.23 3.40 5.22
CA ASN A 88 -9.53 2.98 5.76
C ASN A 88 -9.45 1.75 6.67
N ASP A 89 -8.28 1.45 7.21
CA ASP A 89 -8.12 0.30 8.08
C ASP A 89 -8.59 0.60 9.50
N ASP A 90 -9.40 -0.29 10.02
CA ASP A 90 -9.78 -0.37 11.43
C ASP A 90 -8.71 -1.17 12.17
N TRP A 91 -7.67 -0.48 12.64
CA TRP A 91 -6.52 -1.11 13.29
C TRP A 91 -6.80 -1.36 14.77
N PRO A 92 -6.74 -2.61 15.25
CA PRO A 92 -6.77 -2.88 16.68
C PRO A 92 -5.54 -2.24 17.36
N GLY A 93 -5.76 -1.23 18.17
CA GLY A 93 -4.71 -0.57 18.91
C GLY A 93 -4.43 0.87 18.53
N GLY A 94 -5.20 1.45 17.63
CA GLY A 94 -5.13 2.87 17.34
C GLY A 94 -5.07 3.20 15.85
N GLU A 95 -5.20 4.47 15.59
CA GLU A 95 -5.15 5.02 14.24
C GLU A 95 -3.70 5.20 13.80
N ASN A 96 -3.48 5.09 12.48
CA ASN A 96 -2.21 5.42 11.88
C ASN A 96 -2.00 6.96 11.81
N ASP A 97 -0.79 7.40 11.47
CA ASP A 97 -0.45 8.84 11.46
C ASP A 97 -1.30 9.64 10.47
N TYR A 98 -1.70 9.05 9.35
CA TYR A 98 -2.62 9.70 8.42
C TYR A 98 -4.02 9.89 9.02
N GLN A 99 -4.57 8.90 9.71
CA GLN A 99 -5.86 9.01 10.38
C GLN A 99 -5.82 10.04 11.50
N ASN A 100 -4.72 10.11 12.26
CA ASN A 100 -4.49 11.16 13.26
C ASN A 100 -4.43 12.55 12.62
N TRP A 101 -3.75 12.69 11.49
CA TRP A 101 -3.70 13.95 10.75
C TRP A 101 -5.09 14.38 10.23
N LEU A 102 -5.95 13.48 9.79
CA LEU A 102 -7.34 13.78 9.46
C LEU A 102 -8.10 14.29 10.69
N LYS A 103 -7.92 13.67 11.86
CA LYS A 103 -8.54 14.11 13.11
C LYS A 103 -8.11 15.51 13.52
N GLU A 104 -6.84 15.85 13.38
CA GLU A 104 -6.33 17.20 13.65
C GLU A 104 -7.00 18.26 12.77
N LYS A 105 -7.45 17.86 11.58
CA LYS A 105 -8.26 18.68 10.66
C LYS A 105 -9.76 18.65 10.98
N GLY A 106 -10.18 17.96 12.04
CA GLY A 106 -11.59 17.80 12.40
C GLY A 106 -12.37 16.81 11.53
N LEU A 107 -11.67 15.91 10.85
CA LEU A 107 -12.23 14.93 9.92
C LEU A 107 -12.07 13.51 10.47
N ARG A 108 -12.94 12.63 10.00
CA ARG A 108 -12.85 11.20 10.28
C ARG A 108 -12.62 10.44 8.99
N TRP A 109 -11.71 9.47 9.02
CA TRP A 109 -11.40 8.67 7.82
C TRP A 109 -12.63 7.91 7.31
N GLU A 110 -13.53 7.47 8.19
CA GLU A 110 -14.79 6.79 7.82
C GLU A 110 -15.72 7.70 7.01
N GLU A 111 -15.70 9.00 7.27
CA GLU A 111 -16.49 9.99 6.54
C GLU A 111 -15.88 10.26 5.15
N ILE A 112 -14.55 10.30 5.10
CA ILE A 112 -13.79 10.57 3.86
C ILE A 112 -13.87 9.37 2.90
N TYR A 113 -13.69 8.15 3.41
CA TYR A 113 -13.65 6.93 2.59
C TYR A 113 -14.98 6.17 2.55
N GLY A 114 -16.05 6.73 3.09
CA GLY A 114 -17.39 6.14 3.04
C GLY A 114 -17.57 4.84 3.83
N GLY A 115 -16.66 4.52 4.73
CA GLY A 115 -16.77 3.37 5.60
C GLY A 115 -16.99 2.03 4.88
N LYS A 116 -16.38 1.82 3.72
CA LYS A 116 -16.61 0.66 2.85
C LYS A 116 -16.39 -0.68 3.54
N TYR A 117 -15.47 -0.76 4.48
CA TYR A 117 -15.17 -1.95 5.24
C TYR A 117 -15.30 -1.69 6.74
N THR A 118 -15.96 -2.59 7.44
CA THR A 118 -16.12 -2.50 8.89
C THR A 118 -14.93 -3.06 9.67
N SER A 119 -14.10 -3.87 9.03
CA SER A 119 -12.88 -4.40 9.64
C SER A 119 -12.03 -5.11 8.59
N MET A 120 -10.75 -4.77 8.53
CA MET A 120 -9.72 -5.55 7.84
C MET A 120 -9.10 -6.62 8.75
N ALA A 121 -9.52 -6.69 10.02
CA ALA A 121 -9.02 -7.68 10.97
C ALA A 121 -9.49 -9.11 10.66
N THR A 122 -10.48 -9.27 9.78
CA THR A 122 -10.98 -10.57 9.33
C THR A 122 -10.79 -10.73 7.83
N TRP A 123 -10.23 -11.85 7.42
CA TRP A 123 -10.18 -12.21 6.01
C TRP A 123 -11.21 -13.29 5.68
N PRO A 124 -12.08 -13.13 4.68
CA PRO A 124 -12.24 -11.90 3.88
C PRO A 124 -12.82 -10.74 4.69
N PRO A 125 -12.46 -9.48 4.33
CA PRO A 125 -12.97 -8.30 5.02
C PRO A 125 -14.49 -8.23 4.89
N LYS A 126 -15.19 -7.97 6.00
CA LYS A 126 -16.65 -7.88 5.98
C LYS A 126 -17.08 -6.57 5.32
N PRO A 127 -17.93 -6.62 4.30
CA PRO A 127 -18.47 -5.42 3.70
C PRO A 127 -19.28 -4.62 4.73
N ASN A 128 -19.20 -3.30 4.68
CA ASN A 128 -20.10 -2.45 5.46
C ASN A 128 -21.51 -2.58 4.86
N PRO A 129 -22.52 -3.04 5.62
CA PRO A 129 -23.89 -3.18 5.14
C PRO A 129 -24.52 -1.84 4.73
N ASN A 130 -23.96 -0.72 5.20
CA ASN A 130 -24.42 0.63 4.85
C ASN A 130 -23.68 1.22 3.65
N PHE A 131 -22.77 0.46 3.03
CA PHE A 131 -22.05 0.93 1.85
C PHE A 131 -22.98 0.99 0.64
N THR A 132 -23.16 2.20 0.11
CA THR A 132 -24.10 2.46 -0.99
C THR A 132 -23.52 2.19 -2.38
N GLY A 133 -22.30 1.69 -2.48
CA GLY A 133 -21.60 1.48 -3.77
C GLY A 133 -21.09 2.75 -4.44
N LYS A 134 -21.41 3.92 -3.90
CA LYS A 134 -20.88 5.18 -4.40
C LYS A 134 -19.52 5.45 -3.78
N THR A 135 -18.46 5.17 -4.50
CA THR A 135 -17.14 5.73 -4.19
C THR A 135 -17.19 7.21 -4.52
N VAL A 136 -17.38 8.03 -3.51
CA VAL A 136 -17.13 9.46 -3.64
C VAL A 136 -15.61 9.60 -3.64
N GLY A 137 -15.02 10.19 -4.67
CA GLY A 137 -13.57 10.43 -4.70
C GLY A 137 -13.15 11.21 -3.46
N VAL A 138 -12.06 10.81 -2.83
CA VAL A 138 -11.50 11.55 -1.69
C VAL A 138 -11.03 12.91 -2.20
N PRO A 139 -11.39 14.03 -1.54
CA PRO A 139 -10.89 15.34 -1.93
C PRO A 139 -9.36 15.36 -1.93
N ALA A 140 -8.74 15.99 -2.95
CA ALA A 140 -7.29 15.96 -3.14
C ALA A 140 -6.52 16.44 -1.90
N GLU A 141 -7.01 17.47 -1.22
CA GLU A 141 -6.41 18.03 -0.01
C GLU A 141 -6.43 17.09 1.20
N TYR A 142 -7.27 16.06 1.18
CA TYR A 142 -7.39 15.05 2.26
C TYR A 142 -6.90 13.67 1.82
N HIS A 143 -6.48 13.53 0.57
CA HIS A 143 -6.04 12.25 0.05
C HIS A 143 -4.73 11.80 0.70
N GLN A 144 -4.60 10.49 0.97
CA GLN A 144 -3.42 9.92 1.63
C GLN A 144 -2.12 10.22 0.87
N THR A 145 -2.16 10.20 -0.47
CA THR A 145 -0.99 10.57 -1.29
C THR A 145 -0.56 12.01 -1.06
N THR A 146 -1.51 12.96 -0.94
CA THR A 146 -1.21 14.36 -0.61
C THR A 146 -0.54 14.47 0.76
N TRP A 147 -1.10 13.81 1.78
CA TRP A 147 -0.50 13.75 3.10
C TRP A 147 0.93 13.18 3.06
N CYS A 148 1.17 12.09 2.33
CA CYS A 148 2.52 11.52 2.19
C CYS A 148 3.50 12.55 1.62
N VAL A 149 3.08 13.30 0.60
CA VAL A 149 3.91 14.34 -0.04
C VAL A 149 4.18 15.49 0.93
N GLU A 150 3.15 15.99 1.65
CA GLU A 150 3.32 17.05 2.65
C GLU A 150 4.33 16.64 3.73
N LYS A 151 4.24 15.41 4.24
CA LYS A 151 5.16 14.89 5.25
C LYS A 151 6.59 14.67 4.72
N ALA A 152 6.72 14.32 3.45
CA ALA A 152 8.04 14.24 2.79
C ALA A 152 8.65 15.65 2.63
N ILE A 153 7.86 16.65 2.23
CA ILE A 153 8.32 18.05 2.13
C ILE A 153 8.73 18.57 3.52
N GLU A 154 7.94 18.31 4.55
CA GLU A 154 8.28 18.66 5.95
C GLU A 154 9.64 18.07 6.35
N PHE A 155 9.88 16.80 6.08
CA PHE A 155 11.17 16.16 6.33
C PHE A 155 12.31 16.84 5.56
N ILE A 156 12.13 17.17 4.28
CA ILE A 156 13.12 17.85 3.45
C ILE A 156 13.46 19.22 4.05
N GLU A 157 12.45 20.01 4.41
CA GLU A 157 12.65 21.33 4.99
C GLU A 157 13.41 21.28 6.33
N GLN A 158 13.14 20.27 7.16
CA GLN A 158 13.87 20.07 8.42
C GLN A 158 15.33 19.69 8.21
N ASN A 159 15.68 19.03 7.10
CA ASN A 159 17.01 18.43 6.90
C ASN A 159 17.88 19.13 5.85
N ARG A 160 17.32 19.93 4.92
CA ARG A 160 18.08 20.58 3.83
C ARG A 160 19.26 21.47 4.30
N GLY A 161 19.19 21.99 5.52
CA GLY A 161 20.23 22.84 6.11
C GLY A 161 21.07 22.17 7.21
N SER A 162 20.86 20.88 7.48
CA SER A 162 21.46 20.17 8.61
C SER A 162 22.96 19.87 8.45
N GLY A 163 23.49 20.00 7.24
CA GLY A 163 24.87 19.57 6.91
C GLY A 163 25.05 18.06 6.86
N LYS A 164 24.02 17.28 7.10
CA LYS A 164 24.01 15.82 6.99
C LYS A 164 23.34 15.37 5.69
N PRO A 165 23.82 14.30 5.08
CA PRO A 165 23.08 13.67 3.98
C PRO A 165 21.77 13.08 4.51
N TRP A 166 20.75 13.05 3.67
CA TRP A 166 19.44 12.52 4.06
C TRP A 166 18.81 11.70 2.93
N LEU A 167 17.88 10.84 3.32
CA LEU A 167 17.04 10.03 2.43
C LEU A 167 15.61 10.08 2.94
N ILE A 168 14.66 10.30 2.06
CA ILE A 168 13.23 10.14 2.34
C ILE A 168 12.62 9.06 1.45
N SER A 169 11.97 8.09 2.07
CA SER A 169 11.12 7.10 1.41
C SER A 169 9.70 7.64 1.36
N LEU A 170 9.26 8.06 0.18
CA LEU A 170 7.89 8.52 -0.07
C LEU A 170 7.08 7.36 -0.64
N ASN A 171 6.22 6.76 0.19
CA ASN A 171 5.56 5.50 -0.08
C ASN A 171 4.02 5.61 0.07
N PRO A 172 3.30 6.32 -0.82
CA PRO A 172 1.84 6.29 -0.80
C PRO A 172 1.33 4.86 -1.00
N TYR A 173 0.09 4.57 -0.54
CA TYR A 173 -0.49 3.24 -0.72
C TYR A 173 -0.98 3.01 -2.16
N ASP A 174 -1.30 4.07 -2.87
CA ASP A 174 -1.71 3.98 -4.27
C ASP A 174 -0.65 3.28 -5.15
N PRO A 175 -1.10 2.53 -6.14
CA PRO A 175 -2.46 2.27 -6.64
C PRO A 175 -3.16 1.06 -5.99
N HIS A 176 -2.95 0.80 -4.71
CA HIS A 176 -3.62 -0.30 -3.99
C HIS A 176 -5.09 0.05 -3.69
N PRO A 177 -6.03 -0.90 -3.76
CA PRO A 177 -7.41 -0.66 -3.30
C PRO A 177 -7.46 -0.23 -1.81
N PRO A 178 -8.44 0.62 -1.43
CA PRO A 178 -9.54 1.15 -2.23
C PRO A 178 -9.06 2.16 -3.27
N LEU A 179 -9.68 2.12 -4.48
CA LEU A 179 -9.34 3.02 -5.57
C LEU A 179 -10.27 4.24 -5.49
N ASP A 180 -9.88 5.20 -4.70
CA ASP A 180 -10.66 6.41 -4.40
C ASP A 180 -9.95 7.70 -4.89
N PRO A 181 -9.56 7.80 -6.17
CA PRO A 181 -8.87 8.97 -6.68
C PRO A 181 -9.76 10.21 -6.55
N PRO A 182 -9.20 11.40 -6.32
CA PRO A 182 -9.97 12.64 -6.36
C PRO A 182 -10.69 12.78 -7.70
N GLN A 183 -11.92 13.30 -7.67
CA GLN A 183 -12.81 13.32 -8.84
C GLN A 183 -12.17 13.99 -10.06
N GLU A 184 -11.40 15.06 -9.84
CA GLU A 184 -10.69 15.76 -10.91
C GLU A 184 -9.67 14.90 -11.66
N TYR A 185 -9.07 13.90 -11.01
CA TYR A 185 -8.15 12.95 -11.65
C TYR A 185 -8.91 11.82 -12.35
N LYS A 186 -9.98 11.33 -11.73
CA LYS A 186 -10.86 10.34 -12.32
C LYS A 186 -11.46 10.82 -13.65
N ASP A 187 -11.90 12.09 -13.70
CA ASP A 187 -12.53 12.68 -14.88
C ASP A 187 -11.57 12.85 -16.08
N ARG A 188 -10.25 12.72 -15.85
CA ARG A 188 -9.24 12.74 -16.93
C ARG A 188 -9.19 11.44 -17.71
N LEU A 189 -9.74 10.36 -17.15
CA LEU A 189 -9.70 9.02 -17.74
C LEU A 189 -11.11 8.65 -18.19
N LYS A 190 -11.26 8.28 -19.44
CA LYS A 190 -12.51 7.83 -20.02
C LYS A 190 -12.43 6.33 -20.26
N ILE A 191 -13.47 5.61 -19.90
CA ILE A 191 -13.53 4.15 -20.06
C ILE A 191 -13.38 3.76 -21.53
N GLU A 192 -13.98 4.52 -22.42
CA GLU A 192 -13.94 4.32 -23.88
C GLU A 192 -12.53 4.45 -24.48
N ASP A 193 -11.61 5.17 -23.78
CA ASP A 193 -10.22 5.35 -24.22
C ASP A 193 -9.29 4.27 -23.65
N MET A 194 -9.80 3.38 -22.78
CA MET A 194 -8.97 2.34 -22.15
C MET A 194 -8.75 1.17 -23.12
N PRO A 195 -7.49 0.73 -23.30
CA PRO A 195 -7.23 -0.49 -24.06
C PRO A 195 -7.82 -1.69 -23.29
N LEU A 196 -8.41 -2.61 -24.05
CA LEU A 196 -8.87 -3.85 -23.46
C LEU A 196 -7.70 -4.67 -22.91
N PRO A 197 -7.92 -5.47 -21.85
CA PRO A 197 -6.93 -6.41 -21.39
C PRO A 197 -6.53 -7.40 -22.51
N LEU A 198 -5.26 -7.78 -22.52
CA LEU A 198 -4.74 -8.81 -23.44
C LEU A 198 -5.24 -10.17 -22.97
N TRP A 199 -6.52 -10.43 -23.20
CA TRP A 199 -7.21 -11.66 -22.83
C TRP A 199 -7.84 -12.32 -24.04
N LYS A 200 -7.92 -13.65 -24.04
CA LYS A 200 -8.68 -14.41 -25.02
C LYS A 200 -9.46 -15.53 -24.34
N GLU A 201 -10.60 -15.87 -24.90
CA GLU A 201 -11.42 -17.00 -24.45
C GLU A 201 -10.60 -18.30 -24.42
N GLY A 202 -10.74 -19.08 -23.34
CA GLY A 202 -10.03 -20.34 -23.15
C GLY A 202 -8.54 -20.21 -22.78
N GLU A 203 -8.01 -19.01 -22.55
CA GLU A 203 -6.59 -18.86 -22.20
C GLU A 203 -6.20 -19.57 -20.90
N LEU A 204 -7.15 -19.77 -19.99
CA LEU A 204 -6.92 -20.45 -18.72
C LEU A 204 -6.94 -21.98 -18.84
N ASP A 205 -7.52 -22.53 -19.90
CA ASP A 205 -7.69 -23.98 -20.06
C ASP A 205 -6.35 -24.73 -20.09
N THR A 206 -5.30 -24.05 -20.55
CA THR A 206 -3.94 -24.58 -20.63
C THR A 206 -3.05 -24.21 -19.45
N LYS A 207 -3.58 -23.46 -18.48
CA LYS A 207 -2.82 -23.01 -17.32
C LYS A 207 -2.82 -24.06 -16.20
N PRO A 208 -1.83 -24.03 -15.30
CA PRO A 208 -1.83 -24.88 -14.12
C PRO A 208 -3.06 -24.67 -13.24
N PRO A 209 -3.52 -25.68 -12.49
CA PRO A 209 -4.76 -25.60 -11.68
C PRO A 209 -4.82 -24.41 -10.73
N HIS A 210 -3.70 -23.99 -10.16
CA HIS A 210 -3.66 -22.84 -9.26
C HIS A 210 -3.93 -21.50 -9.98
N GLN A 211 -3.68 -21.41 -11.28
CA GLN A 211 -4.02 -20.23 -12.08
C GLN A 211 -5.46 -20.30 -12.60
N GLN A 212 -5.98 -21.50 -12.84
CA GLN A 212 -7.38 -21.69 -13.24
C GLN A 212 -8.36 -21.38 -12.10
N ASN A 213 -7.94 -21.65 -10.86
CA ASN A 213 -8.74 -21.48 -9.64
C ASN A 213 -8.30 -20.30 -8.80
N ASP A 214 -7.68 -19.27 -9.40
CA ASP A 214 -7.28 -18.08 -8.68
C ASP A 214 -8.52 -17.40 -8.08
N SER A 215 -8.52 -17.21 -6.78
CA SER A 215 -9.62 -16.58 -6.03
C SER A 215 -9.92 -15.14 -6.44
N PHE A 216 -9.00 -14.50 -7.16
CA PHE A 216 -9.25 -13.18 -7.75
C PHE A 216 -10.13 -13.21 -8.99
N GLN A 217 -10.36 -14.38 -9.58
CA GLN A 217 -11.27 -14.53 -10.73
C GLN A 217 -12.73 -14.78 -10.32
N GLY A 218 -12.94 -15.31 -9.13
CA GLY A 218 -14.27 -15.37 -8.52
C GLY A 218 -14.43 -14.15 -7.62
N GLY A 219 -15.48 -13.37 -7.81
CA GLY A 219 -15.92 -12.47 -6.78
C GLY A 219 -16.02 -13.24 -5.46
N GLN A 220 -16.09 -12.55 -4.33
CA GLN A 220 -16.09 -13.15 -2.98
C GLN A 220 -17.09 -14.30 -2.77
N ASP A 221 -18.00 -14.52 -3.71
CA ASP A 221 -19.04 -15.56 -3.71
C ASP A 221 -18.78 -16.68 -4.73
N GLY A 222 -17.60 -16.77 -5.32
CA GLY A 222 -17.28 -17.79 -6.32
C GLY A 222 -18.03 -17.65 -7.65
N GLN A 223 -18.73 -16.53 -7.85
CA GLN A 223 -19.28 -16.15 -9.14
C GLN A 223 -18.30 -15.17 -9.80
N ALA A 224 -17.63 -15.63 -10.84
CA ALA A 224 -16.91 -14.75 -11.72
C ALA A 224 -17.92 -13.74 -12.28
N GLU A 225 -17.77 -12.48 -11.97
CA GLU A 225 -18.39 -11.43 -12.78
C GLU A 225 -17.81 -11.60 -14.19
N PRO A 226 -18.64 -11.89 -15.19
CA PRO A 226 -18.12 -12.00 -16.55
C PRO A 226 -17.50 -10.66 -16.91
N TYR A 227 -16.27 -10.69 -17.43
CA TYR A 227 -15.72 -9.51 -18.08
C TYR A 227 -16.78 -8.98 -19.04
N PRO A 228 -17.05 -7.67 -19.04
CA PRO A 228 -18.06 -7.14 -19.95
C PRO A 228 -17.72 -7.57 -21.36
N THR A 229 -18.55 -8.44 -21.91
CA THR A 229 -18.53 -8.76 -23.33
C THR A 229 -18.92 -7.47 -24.06
N LEU A 230 -17.99 -6.92 -24.81
CA LEU A 230 -18.20 -5.80 -25.71
C LEU A 230 -19.09 -6.18 -26.88
#